data_9bb5081e39ff1bf40d2c1bb422fb1589
#
_entry.id   9bb5081e39ff1bf40d2c1bb422fb1589
#
_cell.length_a   1.000
_cell.length_b   1.000
_cell.length_c   1.000
_cell.angle_alpha   90.00
_cell.angle_beta   90.00
_cell.angle_gamma   90.00
#
_symmetry.space_group_name_H-M   'P 1'
#
loop_
_entity.id
_entity.type
_entity.pdbx_description
1 polymer ?
#
loop_
_entity_poly.entity_id
_entity_poly.type
_entity_poly.pdbx_seq_one_letter_code
_entity_poly.pdbx_strand_id
1 'polypeptide(L)'
;MWILIAVVLIIALPILASAIKIVKEYERIVVFRLGRLRGAIGPGLVFIIPFVDSIQKVDLRVVSIDVPKQEILTRDNVSVTVDAVVYYRVIDAVAAVTRVANYHYAVSLLSQTTLRDVLGQSDLDDLLQRRDELNKRLSSILDEMTLAWGIKIVAVTIKGVELPEEMRRAMAKQAEAERWRRARIIEAEGEKQASQIIAEAARIYEEHPVALRLRELQTLIEIAREKALVVVTEAGGKYIGEIAAIHKAMKEQESRAQA
;
A
#
# COMPACT_ATOMS: atom_id res chain seq x y z
N MET A 1 -43.39 -31.98 -52.20
CA MET A 1 -41.95 -32.20 -52.06
C MET A 1 -41.19 -30.93 -51.70
N TRP A 2 -41.33 -29.81 -52.42
CA TRP A 2 -40.61 -28.52 -52.12
C TRP A 2 -40.95 -27.90 -50.79
N ILE A 3 -42.22 -27.96 -50.34
CA ILE A 3 -42.62 -27.42 -49.02
C ILE A 3 -41.93 -28.18 -47.87
N LEU A 4 -41.80 -29.50 -47.98
CA LEU A 4 -41.15 -30.34 -46.99
C LEU A 4 -39.64 -30.02 -46.85
N ILE A 5 -39.00 -29.81 -48.04
CA ILE A 5 -37.59 -29.37 -48.06
C ILE A 5 -37.40 -27.98 -47.44
N ALA A 6 -38.30 -27.04 -47.74
CA ALA A 6 -38.28 -25.71 -47.17
C ALA A 6 -38.42 -25.73 -45.62
N VAL A 7 -39.35 -26.54 -45.10
CA VAL A 7 -39.56 -26.70 -43.64
C VAL A 7 -38.32 -27.32 -42.98
N VAL A 8 -37.72 -28.36 -43.59
CA VAL A 8 -36.48 -28.97 -43.07
C VAL A 8 -35.33 -27.97 -43.07
N LEU A 9 -35.19 -27.16 -44.10
CA LEU A 9 -34.11 -26.17 -44.22
C LEU A 9 -34.29 -25.04 -43.23
N ILE A 10 -35.51 -24.56 -42.97
CA ILE A 10 -35.84 -23.54 -41.96
C ILE A 10 -35.49 -24.02 -40.53
N ILE A 11 -35.66 -25.31 -40.24
CA ILE A 11 -35.33 -25.89 -38.95
C ILE A 11 -33.82 -26.20 -38.82
N ALA A 12 -33.22 -26.71 -39.90
CA ALA A 12 -31.80 -27.10 -39.89
C ALA A 12 -30.84 -25.90 -39.81
N LEU A 13 -31.18 -24.79 -40.46
CA LEU A 13 -30.30 -23.61 -40.53
C LEU A 13 -30.01 -22.98 -39.16
N PRO A 14 -30.98 -22.70 -38.28
CA PRO A 14 -30.71 -22.18 -36.92
C PRO A 14 -29.99 -23.21 -36.04
N ILE A 15 -30.25 -24.51 -36.19
CA ILE A 15 -29.54 -25.56 -35.48
C ILE A 15 -28.05 -25.56 -35.86
N LEU A 16 -27.77 -25.48 -37.15
CA LEU A 16 -26.40 -25.42 -37.67
C LEU A 16 -25.67 -24.14 -37.24
N ALA A 17 -26.37 -23.00 -37.24
CA ALA A 17 -25.83 -21.74 -36.76
C ALA A 17 -25.50 -21.78 -35.25
N SER A 18 -26.31 -22.48 -34.46
CA SER A 18 -26.07 -22.64 -33.00
C SER A 18 -24.93 -23.61 -32.69
N ALA A 19 -24.57 -24.50 -33.65
CA ALA A 19 -23.47 -25.46 -33.48
C ALA A 19 -22.08 -24.82 -33.52
N ILE A 20 -21.96 -23.63 -34.10
CA ILE A 20 -20.70 -22.95 -34.25
C ILE A 20 -20.55 -21.96 -33.07
N LYS A 21 -19.50 -22.12 -32.25
CA LYS A 21 -19.15 -21.21 -31.18
C LYS A 21 -17.73 -20.71 -31.36
N ILE A 22 -17.54 -19.39 -31.15
CA ILE A 22 -16.23 -18.77 -31.13
C ILE A 22 -15.79 -18.66 -29.66
N VAL A 23 -14.64 -19.21 -29.37
CA VAL A 23 -14.01 -19.19 -28.03
C VAL A 23 -12.85 -18.20 -28.06
N LYS A 24 -12.85 -17.29 -27.17
CA LYS A 24 -11.77 -16.28 -27.03
C LYS A 24 -10.49 -16.94 -26.52
N GLU A 25 -9.34 -16.31 -26.78
CA GLU A 25 -8.03 -16.85 -26.41
C GLU A 25 -7.89 -17.08 -24.89
N TYR A 26 -8.50 -16.23 -24.10
CA TYR A 26 -8.49 -16.31 -22.64
C TYR A 26 -9.64 -17.15 -22.05
N GLU A 27 -10.48 -17.78 -22.90
CA GLU A 27 -11.56 -18.66 -22.50
C GLU A 27 -11.24 -20.11 -22.87
N ARG A 28 -11.78 -21.03 -22.10
CA ARG A 28 -11.85 -22.46 -22.42
C ARG A 28 -13.29 -22.92 -22.30
N ILE A 29 -13.71 -23.80 -23.18
CA ILE A 29 -15.03 -24.42 -23.09
C ILE A 29 -14.83 -25.86 -22.63
N VAL A 30 -15.40 -26.21 -21.47
CA VAL A 30 -15.52 -27.59 -21.04
C VAL A 30 -16.81 -28.15 -21.62
N VAL A 31 -16.70 -29.23 -22.40
CA VAL A 31 -17.82 -29.86 -23.13
C VAL A 31 -18.19 -31.16 -22.44
N PHE A 32 -19.49 -31.28 -22.14
CA PHE A 32 -20.10 -32.50 -21.66
C PHE A 32 -21.07 -33.05 -22.70
N ARG A 33 -20.83 -34.24 -23.21
CA ARG A 33 -21.68 -34.92 -24.15
C ARG A 33 -22.56 -35.93 -23.42
N LEU A 34 -23.88 -35.75 -23.46
CA LEU A 34 -24.83 -36.58 -22.70
C LEU A 34 -24.42 -36.79 -21.24
N GLY A 35 -23.94 -35.71 -20.59
CA GLY A 35 -23.46 -35.73 -19.21
C GLY A 35 -22.05 -36.29 -19.00
N ARG A 36 -21.39 -36.84 -20.01
CA ARG A 36 -20.00 -37.33 -19.90
C ARG A 36 -19.01 -36.26 -20.32
N LEU A 37 -17.98 -36.03 -19.54
CA LEU A 37 -16.92 -35.13 -19.87
C LEU A 37 -16.21 -35.56 -21.16
N ARG A 38 -16.14 -34.65 -22.14
CA ARG A 38 -15.35 -34.85 -23.35
C ARG A 38 -13.97 -34.18 -23.27
N GLY A 39 -13.88 -33.10 -22.53
CA GLY A 39 -12.63 -32.34 -22.33
C GLY A 39 -12.83 -30.83 -22.45
N ALA A 40 -11.73 -30.10 -22.32
CA ALA A 40 -11.67 -28.67 -22.56
C ALA A 40 -11.23 -28.42 -24.00
N ILE A 41 -11.95 -27.55 -24.69
CA ILE A 41 -11.64 -27.15 -26.07
C ILE A 41 -11.09 -25.71 -26.02
N GLY A 42 -9.98 -25.50 -26.75
CA GLY A 42 -9.20 -24.26 -26.75
C GLY A 42 -9.82 -23.14 -27.56
N PRO A 43 -9.08 -22.04 -27.77
CA PRO A 43 -9.57 -20.87 -28.47
C PRO A 43 -9.78 -21.14 -29.96
N GLY A 44 -10.64 -20.33 -30.55
CA GLY A 44 -10.96 -20.41 -31.97
C GLY A 44 -12.37 -20.89 -32.22
N LEU A 45 -12.57 -21.47 -33.38
CA LEU A 45 -13.86 -21.92 -33.86
C LEU A 45 -14.12 -23.36 -33.39
N VAL A 46 -15.19 -23.56 -32.61
CA VAL A 46 -15.54 -24.84 -31.98
C VAL A 46 -16.89 -25.29 -32.47
N PHE A 47 -16.98 -26.57 -32.87
CA PHE A 47 -18.24 -27.21 -33.26
C PHE A 47 -18.83 -27.99 -32.11
N ILE A 48 -20.05 -27.65 -31.75
CA ILE A 48 -20.84 -28.24 -30.66
C ILE A 48 -22.11 -28.82 -31.25
N ILE A 49 -22.53 -29.99 -30.80
CA ILE A 49 -23.78 -30.56 -31.20
C ILE A 49 -24.90 -30.00 -30.29
N PRO A 50 -25.77 -29.12 -30.80
CA PRO A 50 -26.88 -28.59 -30.01
C PRO A 50 -27.74 -29.71 -29.46
N PHE A 51 -28.31 -29.52 -28.27
CA PHE A 51 -29.12 -30.47 -27.50
C PHE A 51 -28.39 -31.69 -26.93
N VAL A 52 -27.23 -32.07 -27.48
CA VAL A 52 -26.44 -33.23 -27.04
C VAL A 52 -25.27 -32.80 -26.15
N ASP A 53 -24.62 -31.70 -26.55
CA ASP A 53 -23.46 -31.15 -25.85
C ASP A 53 -23.89 -30.00 -24.89
N SER A 54 -23.56 -30.15 -23.63
CA SER A 54 -23.61 -29.06 -22.61
C SER A 54 -22.25 -28.45 -22.49
N ILE A 55 -22.18 -27.11 -22.41
CA ILE A 55 -20.93 -26.36 -22.39
C ILE A 55 -20.85 -25.49 -21.14
N GLN A 56 -19.66 -25.45 -20.54
CA GLN A 56 -19.32 -24.50 -19.48
C GLN A 56 -18.09 -23.71 -19.89
N LYS A 57 -18.21 -22.39 -19.91
CA LYS A 57 -17.10 -21.48 -20.21
C LYS A 57 -16.34 -21.18 -18.94
N VAL A 58 -15.02 -21.19 -19.05
CA VAL A 58 -14.08 -20.87 -17.97
C VAL A 58 -13.13 -19.79 -18.47
N ASP A 59 -13.00 -18.70 -17.72
CA ASP A 59 -12.03 -17.64 -17.97
C ASP A 59 -10.69 -18.01 -17.31
N LEU A 60 -9.59 -17.88 -18.05
CA LEU A 60 -8.24 -18.20 -17.58
C LEU A 60 -7.47 -16.97 -17.05
N ARG A 61 -8.05 -15.80 -17.16
CA ARG A 61 -7.43 -14.55 -16.66
C ARG A 61 -7.36 -14.57 -15.15
N VAL A 62 -6.50 -13.71 -14.61
CA VAL A 62 -6.44 -13.48 -13.16
C VAL A 62 -7.72 -12.76 -12.73
N VAL A 63 -8.38 -13.33 -11.74
CA VAL A 63 -9.58 -12.79 -11.10
C VAL A 63 -9.25 -12.49 -9.65
N SER A 64 -9.77 -11.38 -9.13
CA SER A 64 -9.69 -11.05 -7.72
C SER A 64 -11.00 -11.39 -7.00
N ILE A 65 -10.87 -11.97 -5.82
CA ILE A 65 -11.99 -12.19 -4.89
C ILE A 65 -11.72 -11.40 -3.62
N ASP A 66 -12.69 -10.59 -3.22
CA ASP A 66 -12.70 -9.97 -1.90
C ASP A 66 -13.09 -11.01 -0.84
N VAL A 67 -12.23 -11.18 0.14
CA VAL A 67 -12.51 -11.94 1.35
C VAL A 67 -13.15 -10.98 2.35
N PRO A 68 -14.40 -11.22 2.76
CA PRO A 68 -15.10 -10.31 3.67
C PRO A 68 -14.40 -10.25 5.02
N LYS A 69 -14.63 -9.16 5.74
CA LYS A 69 -14.08 -8.90 7.07
C LYS A 69 -14.31 -10.09 8.00
N GLN A 70 -13.23 -10.57 8.61
CA GLN A 70 -13.22 -11.64 9.58
C GLN A 70 -12.76 -11.10 10.93
N GLU A 71 -13.53 -11.35 11.98
CA GLU A 71 -13.08 -11.12 13.34
C GLU A 71 -12.26 -12.34 13.79
N ILE A 72 -11.04 -12.09 14.22
CA ILE A 72 -10.03 -13.10 14.53
C ILE A 72 -9.38 -12.75 15.86
N LEU A 73 -9.19 -13.73 16.72
CA LEU A 73 -8.41 -13.60 17.93
C LEU A 73 -6.97 -14.02 17.61
N THR A 74 -6.03 -13.12 17.79
CA THR A 74 -4.60 -13.40 17.59
C THR A 74 -4.03 -14.25 18.71
N ARG A 75 -2.80 -14.76 18.54
CA ARG A 75 -2.13 -15.60 19.55
C ARG A 75 -1.93 -14.87 20.89
N ASP A 76 -1.74 -13.55 20.85
CA ASP A 76 -1.59 -12.67 22.01
C ASP A 76 -2.95 -12.16 22.56
N ASN A 77 -4.06 -12.85 22.22
CA ASN A 77 -5.41 -12.60 22.73
C ASN A 77 -6.00 -11.22 22.36
N VAL A 78 -5.62 -10.67 21.22
CA VAL A 78 -6.20 -9.44 20.69
C VAL A 78 -7.24 -9.77 19.62
N SER A 79 -8.47 -9.26 19.78
CA SER A 79 -9.49 -9.35 18.74
C SER A 79 -9.21 -8.31 17.66
N VAL A 80 -9.04 -8.76 16.42
CA VAL A 80 -8.78 -7.91 15.24
C VAL A 80 -9.76 -8.25 14.14
N THR A 81 -10.16 -7.24 13.36
CA THR A 81 -10.95 -7.44 12.15
C THR A 81 -10.05 -7.28 10.94
N VAL A 82 -9.97 -8.32 10.12
CA VAL A 82 -9.08 -8.36 8.96
C VAL A 82 -9.86 -8.67 7.70
N ASP A 83 -9.56 -7.98 6.62
CA ASP A 83 -10.03 -8.25 5.27
C ASP A 83 -8.84 -8.48 4.31
N ALA A 84 -9.08 -9.25 3.26
CA ALA A 84 -8.05 -9.61 2.30
C ALA A 84 -8.60 -9.67 0.88
N VAL A 85 -7.69 -9.64 -0.10
CA VAL A 85 -7.98 -9.92 -1.51
C VAL A 85 -7.14 -11.10 -1.94
N VAL A 86 -7.77 -12.04 -2.63
CA VAL A 86 -7.11 -13.19 -3.24
C VAL A 86 -7.15 -13.05 -4.75
N TYR A 87 -5.97 -13.09 -5.37
CA TYR A 87 -5.82 -13.11 -6.82
C TYR A 87 -5.54 -14.54 -7.26
N TYR A 88 -6.37 -15.07 -8.14
CA TYR A 88 -6.22 -16.42 -8.65
C TYR A 88 -6.54 -16.50 -10.13
N ARG A 89 -6.11 -17.57 -10.77
CA ARG A 89 -6.47 -17.92 -12.14
C ARG A 89 -6.72 -19.42 -12.25
N VAL A 90 -7.55 -19.80 -13.21
CA VAL A 90 -7.76 -21.19 -13.55
C VAL A 90 -6.63 -21.65 -14.48
N ILE A 91 -5.95 -22.75 -14.13
CA ILE A 91 -4.92 -23.41 -14.95
C ILE A 91 -5.44 -24.66 -15.63
N ASP A 92 -6.39 -25.34 -14.98
CA ASP A 92 -7.07 -26.50 -15.54
C ASP A 92 -8.59 -26.30 -15.49
N ALA A 93 -9.17 -25.96 -16.65
CA ALA A 93 -10.60 -25.69 -16.77
C ALA A 93 -11.44 -26.95 -16.47
N VAL A 94 -10.93 -28.14 -16.78
CA VAL A 94 -11.63 -29.41 -16.54
C VAL A 94 -11.72 -29.68 -15.04
N ALA A 95 -10.60 -29.59 -14.34
CA ALA A 95 -10.57 -29.78 -12.90
C ALA A 95 -11.45 -28.75 -12.17
N ALA A 96 -11.40 -27.48 -12.59
CA ALA A 96 -12.17 -26.40 -11.98
C ALA A 96 -13.70 -26.61 -12.08
N VAL A 97 -14.16 -27.24 -13.14
CA VAL A 97 -15.60 -27.49 -13.37
C VAL A 97 -16.06 -28.82 -12.80
N THR A 98 -15.19 -29.86 -12.80
CA THR A 98 -15.57 -31.21 -12.41
C THR A 98 -15.35 -31.51 -10.94
N ARG A 99 -14.34 -30.88 -10.31
CA ARG A 99 -13.99 -31.16 -8.91
C ARG A 99 -14.70 -30.26 -7.92
N VAL A 100 -15.14 -29.09 -8.36
CA VAL A 100 -15.80 -28.10 -7.50
C VAL A 100 -17.03 -27.54 -8.20
N ALA A 101 -18.16 -27.50 -7.51
CA ALA A 101 -19.42 -27.00 -8.09
C ALA A 101 -19.36 -25.50 -8.45
N ASN A 102 -18.77 -24.70 -7.56
CA ASN A 102 -18.53 -23.27 -7.76
C ASN A 102 -17.16 -22.92 -7.19
N TYR A 103 -16.19 -22.86 -8.05
CA TYR A 103 -14.80 -22.61 -7.64
C TYR A 103 -14.58 -21.18 -7.10
N HIS A 104 -15.31 -20.17 -7.57
CA HIS A 104 -15.26 -18.83 -7.01
C HIS A 104 -15.65 -18.81 -5.54
N TYR A 105 -16.81 -19.43 -5.24
CA TYR A 105 -17.30 -19.52 -3.87
C TYR A 105 -16.40 -20.38 -2.98
N ALA A 106 -15.94 -21.51 -3.51
CA ALA A 106 -15.06 -22.41 -2.77
C ALA A 106 -13.72 -21.75 -2.41
N VAL A 107 -13.08 -21.02 -3.35
CA VAL A 107 -11.87 -20.25 -3.09
C VAL A 107 -12.12 -19.17 -2.05
N SER A 108 -13.24 -18.45 -2.13
CA SER A 108 -13.59 -17.43 -1.13
C SER A 108 -13.72 -18.02 0.27
N LEU A 109 -14.46 -19.13 0.41
CA LEU A 109 -14.68 -19.77 1.70
C LEU A 109 -13.39 -20.37 2.28
N LEU A 110 -12.59 -21.02 1.41
CA LEU A 110 -11.28 -21.55 1.80
C LEU A 110 -10.35 -20.42 2.28
N SER A 111 -10.37 -19.29 1.57
CA SER A 111 -9.56 -18.13 1.94
C SER A 111 -9.96 -17.56 3.30
N GLN A 112 -11.26 -17.50 3.61
CA GLN A 112 -11.74 -17.06 4.93
C GLN A 112 -11.25 -17.96 6.07
N THR A 113 -11.34 -19.28 5.88
CA THR A 113 -10.89 -20.24 6.90
C THR A 113 -9.38 -20.22 7.06
N THR A 114 -8.62 -20.22 5.97
CA THR A 114 -7.15 -20.16 6.00
C THR A 114 -6.66 -18.83 6.59
N LEU A 115 -7.33 -17.71 6.28
CA LEU A 115 -7.03 -16.41 6.88
C LEU A 115 -7.17 -16.48 8.40
N ARG A 116 -8.30 -17.01 8.89
CA ARG A 116 -8.54 -17.16 10.33
C ARG A 116 -7.49 -18.05 11.00
N ASP A 117 -7.14 -19.16 10.40
CA ASP A 117 -6.19 -20.12 10.95
C ASP A 117 -4.77 -19.54 11.02
N VAL A 118 -4.30 -18.91 9.95
CA VAL A 118 -2.94 -18.35 9.89
C VAL A 118 -2.79 -17.15 10.82
N LEU A 119 -3.78 -16.24 10.80
CA LEU A 119 -3.73 -15.03 11.63
C LEU A 119 -4.00 -15.32 13.10
N GLY A 120 -4.83 -16.33 13.42
CA GLY A 120 -5.03 -16.80 14.80
C GLY A 120 -3.78 -17.42 15.43
N GLN A 121 -2.81 -17.87 14.62
CA GLN A 121 -1.50 -18.37 15.07
C GLN A 121 -0.41 -17.30 15.12
N SER A 122 -0.70 -16.08 14.65
CA SER A 122 0.25 -14.97 14.56
C SER A 122 0.01 -13.96 15.69
N ASP A 123 1.06 -13.24 16.08
CA ASP A 123 0.93 -12.12 17.02
C ASP A 123 0.46 -10.85 16.31
N LEU A 124 -0.08 -9.90 17.06
CA LEU A 124 -0.50 -8.61 16.51
C LEU A 124 0.65 -7.86 15.85
N ASP A 125 1.84 -7.91 16.43
CA ASP A 125 3.03 -7.26 15.88
C ASP A 125 3.39 -7.82 14.50
N ASP A 126 3.27 -9.12 14.27
CA ASP A 126 3.50 -9.76 12.97
C ASP A 126 2.47 -9.28 11.93
N LEU A 127 1.21 -9.14 12.34
CA LEU A 127 0.13 -8.62 11.49
C LEU A 127 0.36 -7.17 11.05
N LEU A 128 1.03 -6.37 11.88
CA LEU A 128 1.28 -4.96 11.60
C LEU A 128 2.61 -4.73 10.86
N GLN A 129 3.65 -5.48 11.20
CA GLN A 129 5.02 -5.24 10.74
C GLN A 129 5.49 -6.22 9.64
N ARG A 130 4.98 -7.47 9.64
CA ARG A 130 5.45 -8.55 8.74
C ARG A 130 4.37 -9.03 7.78
N ARG A 131 3.55 -8.12 7.28
CA ARG A 131 2.44 -8.43 6.36
C ARG A 131 2.89 -9.23 5.14
N ASP A 132 4.06 -8.92 4.60
CA ASP A 132 4.56 -9.59 3.40
C ASP A 132 4.87 -11.08 3.64
N GLU A 133 5.35 -11.45 4.83
CA GLU A 133 5.59 -12.83 5.22
C GLU A 133 4.26 -13.58 5.38
N LEU A 134 3.28 -12.95 6.01
CA LEU A 134 1.95 -13.51 6.17
C LEU A 134 1.23 -13.67 4.82
N ASN A 135 1.32 -12.68 3.93
CA ASN A 135 0.77 -12.76 2.57
C ASN A 135 1.37 -13.93 1.79
N LYS A 136 2.68 -14.15 1.88
CA LYS A 136 3.37 -15.28 1.24
C LYS A 136 2.92 -16.61 1.85
N ARG A 137 2.83 -16.71 3.16
CA ARG A 137 2.38 -17.91 3.87
C ARG A 137 0.95 -18.27 3.49
N LEU A 138 0.04 -17.30 3.50
CA LEU A 138 -1.34 -17.46 3.05
C LEU A 138 -1.42 -17.91 1.59
N SER A 139 -0.66 -17.26 0.72
CA SER A 139 -0.61 -17.62 -0.71
C SER A 139 -0.12 -19.04 -0.94
N SER A 140 0.92 -19.48 -0.22
CA SER A 140 1.46 -20.84 -0.33
C SER A 140 0.46 -21.91 0.14
N ILE A 141 -0.19 -21.70 1.27
CA ILE A 141 -1.18 -22.65 1.81
C ILE A 141 -2.38 -22.75 0.88
N LEU A 142 -2.91 -21.61 0.43
CA LEU A 142 -4.05 -21.56 -0.48
C LEU A 142 -3.73 -22.18 -1.83
N ASP A 143 -2.53 -21.92 -2.38
CA ASP A 143 -2.10 -22.50 -3.66
C ASP A 143 -2.04 -24.03 -3.59
N GLU A 144 -1.46 -24.58 -2.53
CA GLU A 144 -1.40 -26.02 -2.30
C GLU A 144 -2.80 -26.67 -2.26
N MET A 145 -3.73 -26.05 -1.52
CA MET A 145 -5.10 -26.57 -1.38
C MET A 145 -5.93 -26.44 -2.67
N THR A 146 -5.74 -25.36 -3.43
CA THR A 146 -6.54 -25.09 -4.65
C THR A 146 -5.97 -25.74 -5.90
N LEU A 147 -4.70 -26.14 -5.88
CA LEU A 147 -4.06 -26.80 -7.03
C LEU A 147 -4.81 -28.07 -7.47
N ALA A 148 -5.34 -28.82 -6.48
CA ALA A 148 -6.18 -30.00 -6.76
C ALA A 148 -7.44 -29.67 -7.57
N TRP A 149 -7.92 -28.44 -7.50
CA TRP A 149 -9.09 -27.94 -8.26
C TRP A 149 -8.72 -27.33 -9.61
N GLY A 150 -7.43 -27.35 -9.98
CA GLY A 150 -6.94 -26.73 -11.20
C GLY A 150 -6.89 -25.19 -11.13
N ILE A 151 -6.80 -24.65 -9.91
CA ILE A 151 -6.74 -23.21 -9.62
C ILE A 151 -5.36 -22.89 -9.06
N LYS A 152 -4.76 -21.82 -9.57
CA LYS A 152 -3.50 -21.29 -9.06
C LYS A 152 -3.72 -19.95 -8.37
N ILE A 153 -3.27 -19.86 -7.14
CA ILE A 153 -3.22 -18.59 -6.42
C ILE A 153 -2.02 -17.79 -6.92
N VAL A 154 -2.27 -16.58 -7.35
CA VAL A 154 -1.24 -15.65 -7.86
C VAL A 154 -0.66 -14.84 -6.70
N ALA A 155 -1.53 -14.30 -5.86
CA ALA A 155 -1.18 -13.52 -4.69
C ALA A 155 -2.34 -13.48 -3.70
N VAL A 156 -1.99 -13.30 -2.42
CA VAL A 156 -2.93 -12.94 -1.36
C VAL A 156 -2.43 -11.65 -0.74
N THR A 157 -3.34 -10.71 -0.51
CA THR A 157 -2.99 -9.42 0.09
C THR A 157 -3.97 -9.07 1.20
N ILE A 158 -3.46 -8.89 2.40
CA ILE A 158 -4.24 -8.35 3.52
C ILE A 158 -4.46 -6.85 3.27
N LYS A 159 -5.71 -6.42 3.15
CA LYS A 159 -6.08 -5.01 2.90
C LYS A 159 -5.87 -4.16 4.14
N GLY A 160 -6.49 -4.55 5.23
CA GLY A 160 -6.49 -3.79 6.46
C GLY A 160 -6.55 -4.68 7.70
N VAL A 161 -6.09 -4.13 8.81
CA VAL A 161 -6.24 -4.71 10.14
C VAL A 161 -6.88 -3.63 11.00
N GLU A 162 -8.13 -3.86 11.39
CA GLU A 162 -8.87 -2.96 12.26
C GLU A 162 -8.74 -3.45 13.71
N LEU A 163 -8.29 -2.57 14.58
CA LEU A 163 -8.11 -2.83 16.00
C LEU A 163 -9.30 -2.28 16.79
N PRO A 164 -9.63 -2.86 17.95
CA PRO A 164 -10.57 -2.26 18.90
C PRO A 164 -10.15 -0.83 19.25
N GLU A 165 -11.13 0.06 19.39
CA GLU A 165 -10.91 1.50 19.58
C GLU A 165 -10.00 1.82 20.78
N GLU A 166 -10.15 1.11 21.89
CA GLU A 166 -9.32 1.30 23.08
C GLU A 166 -7.86 0.96 22.82
N MET A 167 -7.59 -0.14 22.11
CA MET A 167 -6.24 -0.55 21.76
C MET A 167 -5.61 0.40 20.74
N ARG A 168 -6.38 0.85 19.75
CA ARG A 168 -5.94 1.85 18.77
C ARG A 168 -5.49 3.14 19.47
N ARG A 169 -6.24 3.61 20.48
CA ARG A 169 -5.88 4.78 21.30
C ARG A 169 -4.63 4.53 22.15
N ALA A 170 -4.52 3.35 22.76
CA ALA A 170 -3.34 3.00 23.54
C ALA A 170 -2.08 2.95 22.67
N MET A 171 -2.13 2.31 21.51
CA MET A 171 -1.03 2.26 20.55
C MET A 171 -0.66 3.64 19.99
N ALA A 172 -1.65 4.50 19.74
CA ALA A 172 -1.39 5.87 19.30
C ALA A 172 -0.61 6.66 20.35
N LYS A 173 -0.98 6.57 21.64
CA LYS A 173 -0.25 7.19 22.75
C LYS A 173 1.17 6.64 22.89
N GLN A 174 1.33 5.33 22.75
CA GLN A 174 2.66 4.70 22.80
C GLN A 174 3.53 5.15 21.63
N ALA A 175 2.98 5.19 20.41
CA ALA A 175 3.71 5.66 19.24
C ALA A 175 4.10 7.16 19.36
N GLU A 176 3.23 7.99 19.92
CA GLU A 176 3.51 9.39 20.20
C GLU A 176 4.66 9.54 21.21
N ALA A 177 4.61 8.81 22.33
CA ALA A 177 5.67 8.82 23.34
C ALA A 177 7.02 8.35 22.77
N GLU A 178 7.01 7.31 21.94
CA GLU A 178 8.23 6.82 21.29
C GLU A 178 8.80 7.84 20.27
N ARG A 179 7.93 8.51 19.51
CA ARG A 179 8.35 9.61 18.61
C ARG A 179 8.96 10.77 19.39
N TRP A 180 8.34 11.14 20.49
CA TRP A 180 8.87 12.17 21.39
C TRP A 180 10.24 11.78 21.96
N ARG A 181 10.38 10.55 22.41
CA ARG A 181 11.65 10.03 22.90
C ARG A 181 12.75 10.10 21.83
N ARG A 182 12.44 9.64 20.61
CA ARG A 182 13.38 9.69 19.48
C ARG A 182 13.74 11.12 19.08
N ALA A 183 12.75 12.01 19.02
CA ALA A 183 12.98 13.42 18.70
C ALA A 183 13.97 14.06 19.70
N ARG A 184 13.79 13.82 21.01
CA ARG A 184 14.72 14.32 22.04
C ARG A 184 16.12 13.77 21.93
N ILE A 185 16.26 12.49 21.58
CA ILE A 185 17.59 11.90 21.37
C ILE A 185 18.28 12.57 20.18
N ILE A 186 17.57 12.73 19.05
CA ILE A 186 18.08 13.37 17.83
C ILE A 186 18.45 14.84 18.12
N GLU A 187 17.62 15.55 18.86
CA GLU A 187 17.88 16.94 19.28
C GLU A 187 19.15 17.04 20.13
N ALA A 188 19.27 16.20 21.17
CA ALA A 188 20.44 16.17 22.03
C ALA A 188 21.73 15.75 21.29
N GLU A 189 21.60 14.85 20.33
CA GLU A 189 22.71 14.42 19.48
C GLU A 189 23.13 15.54 18.51
N GLY A 190 22.17 16.29 17.97
CA GLY A 190 22.39 17.49 17.16
C GLY A 190 23.05 18.61 17.97
N GLU A 191 22.59 18.89 19.19
CA GLU A 191 23.24 19.85 20.11
C GLU A 191 24.69 19.46 20.43
N LYS A 192 24.91 18.17 20.71
CA LYS A 192 26.27 17.67 20.98
C LYS A 192 27.20 17.88 19.76
N GLN A 193 26.72 17.53 18.56
CA GLN A 193 27.48 17.73 17.32
C GLN A 193 27.73 19.22 17.06
N ALA A 194 26.72 20.08 17.22
CA ALA A 194 26.85 21.52 17.08
C ALA A 194 27.86 22.08 18.09
N SER A 195 27.80 21.67 19.35
CA SER A 195 28.75 22.10 20.40
C SER A 195 30.18 21.65 20.07
N GLN A 196 30.38 20.46 19.50
CA GLN A 196 31.69 20.00 19.07
C GLN A 196 32.25 20.85 17.92
N ILE A 197 31.43 21.17 16.93
CA ILE A 197 31.80 22.02 15.78
C ILE A 197 32.14 23.45 16.26
N ILE A 198 31.32 23.99 17.20
CA ILE A 198 31.59 25.31 17.78
C ILE A 198 32.90 25.31 18.57
N ALA A 199 33.16 24.26 19.36
CA ALA A 199 34.40 24.14 20.13
C ALA A 199 35.64 24.02 19.20
N GLU A 200 35.51 23.32 18.10
CA GLU A 200 36.55 23.20 17.08
C GLU A 200 36.80 24.51 16.35
N ALA A 201 35.74 25.23 15.99
CA ALA A 201 35.83 26.58 15.44
C ALA A 201 36.48 27.57 16.41
N ALA A 202 36.14 27.49 17.73
CA ALA A 202 36.73 28.32 18.76
C ALA A 202 38.28 28.15 18.88
N ARG A 203 38.76 26.90 18.78
CA ARG A 203 40.23 26.62 18.76
C ARG A 203 40.91 27.28 17.56
N ILE A 204 40.30 27.25 16.39
CA ILE A 204 40.82 27.90 15.18
C ILE A 204 40.94 29.42 15.37
N TYR A 205 39.95 30.03 16.05
CA TYR A 205 39.96 31.46 16.37
C TYR A 205 40.99 31.84 17.43
N GLU A 206 41.28 30.94 18.39
CA GLU A 206 42.35 31.15 19.35
C GLU A 206 43.74 31.15 18.67
N GLU A 207 43.94 30.28 17.70
CA GLU A 207 45.19 30.20 16.91
C GLU A 207 45.33 31.37 15.93
N HIS A 208 44.23 31.90 15.42
CA HIS A 208 44.18 32.96 14.40
C HIS A 208 43.29 34.16 14.81
N PRO A 209 43.69 35.07 15.69
CA PRO A 209 42.85 36.18 16.18
C PRO A 209 42.32 37.10 15.06
N VAL A 210 43.00 37.20 13.91
CA VAL A 210 42.52 38.00 12.78
C VAL A 210 41.26 37.39 12.16
N ALA A 211 41.13 36.05 12.16
CA ALA A 211 39.94 35.36 11.66
C ALA A 211 38.68 35.64 12.52
N LEU A 212 38.88 35.77 13.85
CA LEU A 212 37.79 36.16 14.74
C LEU A 212 37.25 37.55 14.39
N ARG A 213 38.17 38.51 14.12
CA ARG A 213 37.77 39.86 13.77
C ARG A 213 37.00 39.96 12.45
N LEU A 214 37.40 39.15 11.49
CA LEU A 214 36.66 39.04 10.22
C LEU A 214 35.25 38.43 10.40
N ARG A 215 35.14 37.45 11.29
CA ARG A 215 33.83 36.84 11.62
C ARG A 215 32.90 37.79 12.33
N GLU A 216 33.44 38.62 13.28
CA GLU A 216 32.68 39.67 13.92
C GLU A 216 32.11 40.67 12.89
N LEU A 217 32.94 41.11 11.94
CA LEU A 217 32.51 42.03 10.90
C LEU A 217 31.44 41.39 9.97
N GLN A 218 31.57 40.12 9.63
CA GLN A 218 30.57 39.41 8.85
C GLN A 218 29.23 39.34 9.60
N THR A 219 29.24 38.99 10.89
CA THR A 219 28.04 38.92 11.70
C THR A 219 27.34 40.29 11.80
N LEU A 220 28.13 41.37 11.95
CA LEU A 220 27.60 42.72 11.94
C LEU A 220 26.91 43.11 10.60
N ILE A 221 27.48 42.64 9.48
CA ILE A 221 26.87 42.84 8.17
C ILE A 221 25.55 42.06 8.03
N GLU A 222 25.51 40.82 8.55
CA GLU A 222 24.28 40.02 8.55
C GLU A 222 23.17 40.66 9.38
N ILE A 223 23.49 41.12 10.60
CA ILE A 223 22.57 41.86 11.49
C ILE A 223 22.06 43.15 10.81
N ALA A 224 22.96 43.87 10.16
CA ALA A 224 22.60 45.10 9.46
C ALA A 224 21.63 44.86 8.26
N ARG A 225 21.71 43.67 7.61
CA ARG A 225 20.77 43.31 6.52
C ARG A 225 19.36 42.99 7.04
N GLU A 226 19.20 42.52 8.26
CA GLU A 226 17.88 42.14 8.85
C GLU A 226 17.12 43.34 9.43
N LYS A 227 17.59 44.59 9.23
CA LYS A 227 16.95 45.85 9.68
C LYS A 227 16.74 45.99 11.22
N ALA A 228 17.33 45.12 12.03
CA ALA A 228 17.30 45.22 13.49
C ALA A 228 18.71 45.39 14.02
N LEU A 229 19.23 46.59 14.10
CA LEU A 229 20.55 46.85 14.61
C LEU A 229 20.49 47.02 16.16
N VAL A 230 20.89 45.99 16.89
CA VAL A 230 21.22 46.07 18.29
C VAL A 230 22.73 45.87 18.44
N VAL A 231 23.48 46.93 18.50
CA VAL A 231 24.92 46.85 18.72
C VAL A 231 25.19 46.87 20.22
N VAL A 232 25.59 45.70 20.77
CA VAL A 232 26.13 45.59 22.13
C VAL A 232 27.66 45.64 22.04
N THR A 233 28.25 46.76 22.35
CA THR A 233 29.72 46.87 22.46
C THR A 233 30.15 46.75 23.90
N GLU A 234 31.18 45.90 24.19
CA GLU A 234 31.82 45.78 25.52
C GLU A 234 32.62 47.03 25.96
N ALA A 235 32.79 47.99 25.06
CA ALA A 235 33.42 49.26 25.39
C ALA A 235 32.48 50.13 26.23
N GLY A 236 32.77 50.15 27.49
CA GLY A 236 31.99 50.76 28.58
C GLY A 236 31.15 52.00 28.22
N GLY A 237 29.97 52.00 28.80
CA GLY A 237 28.84 52.95 28.84
C GLY A 237 28.86 54.37 28.30
N LYS A 238 29.92 54.85 27.67
CA LYS A 238 29.98 56.20 27.09
C LYS A 238 29.39 56.33 25.70
N TYR A 239 29.42 55.26 24.91
CA TYR A 239 28.98 55.32 23.50
C TYR A 239 27.49 55.01 23.28
N ILE A 240 26.83 54.39 24.23
CA ILE A 240 25.41 54.03 24.12
C ILE A 240 24.53 55.32 24.07
N GLY A 241 24.92 56.32 24.82
CA GLY A 241 24.24 57.63 24.85
C GLY A 241 24.34 58.39 23.50
N GLU A 242 25.49 58.32 22.83
CA GLU A 242 25.71 58.98 21.56
C GLU A 242 24.97 58.30 20.39
N ILE A 243 24.94 56.94 20.37
CA ILE A 243 24.20 56.19 19.36
C ILE A 243 22.68 56.42 19.50
N ALA A 244 22.16 56.41 20.72
CA ALA A 244 20.76 56.74 20.99
C ALA A 244 20.40 58.17 20.59
N ALA A 245 21.33 59.13 20.79
CA ALA A 245 21.12 60.51 20.37
C ALA A 245 21.12 60.68 18.84
N ILE A 246 22.01 59.98 18.12
CA ILE A 246 22.03 59.95 16.64
C ILE A 246 20.74 59.32 16.07
N HIS A 247 20.28 58.20 16.62
CA HIS A 247 19.04 57.55 16.19
C HIS A 247 17.82 58.45 16.41
N LYS A 248 17.75 59.15 17.51
CA LYS A 248 16.68 60.14 17.77
C LYS A 248 16.73 61.30 16.83
N ALA A 249 17.91 61.85 16.49
CA ALA A 249 18.09 62.93 15.54
C ALA A 249 17.71 62.52 14.13
N MET A 250 18.03 61.29 13.68
CA MET A 250 17.62 60.75 12.37
C MET A 250 16.12 60.60 12.28
N LYS A 251 15.45 60.11 13.30
CA LYS A 251 13.99 59.95 13.36
C LYS A 251 13.25 61.28 13.35
N GLU A 252 13.80 62.31 13.96
CA GLU A 252 13.27 63.68 13.94
C GLU A 252 13.45 64.37 12.57
N GLN A 253 14.51 64.02 11.80
CA GLN A 253 14.71 64.45 10.43
C GLN A 253 13.75 63.79 9.44
N GLU A 254 13.51 62.48 9.58
CA GLU A 254 12.52 61.75 8.78
C GLU A 254 11.09 62.26 9.00
N SER A 255 10.75 62.57 10.24
CA SER A 255 9.45 63.19 10.58
C SER A 255 9.26 64.59 10.00
N ARG A 256 10.35 65.39 9.86
CA ARG A 256 10.33 66.73 9.25
C ARG A 256 10.33 66.71 7.73
N ALA A 257 10.77 65.62 7.10
CA ALA A 257 10.75 65.43 5.64
C ALA A 257 9.41 64.90 5.11
N GLN A 258 8.56 64.40 6.01
CA GLN A 258 7.20 63.91 5.68
C GLN A 258 6.07 64.88 6.05
N ALA A 259 6.37 66.04 6.65
CA ALA A 259 5.47 67.14 6.96
C ALA A 259 5.69 68.32 6.01
#